data_2eca42d67b417469d28f8a3c5fc1a9ff
#
_entry.id   2eca42d67b417469d28f8a3c5fc1a9ff
#
_cell.length_a   1.000
_cell.length_b   1.000
_cell.length_c   1.000
_cell.angle_alpha   90.00
_cell.angle_beta   90.00
_cell.angle_gamma   90.00
#
_symmetry.space_group_name_H-M   'P 1'
#
loop_
_entity.id
_entity.type
_entity.pdbx_description
1 polymer ?
#
loop_
_entity_poly.entity_id
_entity_poly.type
_entity_poly.pdbx_seq_one_letter_code
_entity_poly.pdbx_strand_id
1 'polypeptide(L)'
;MAEQQGSAVDTRPGWTAGFAPLAVPIFRLVWLASIVSNIGSWMQTVGAQWLLVQDDSSPLLVALVQTASAAPVLLFAIPAGVIGEFLNRRRVLLWSQTVQLAVVLGLTYLTAVGQTTTTILLASTFVLGTVSAIQLPAFQALVPDIVPPKLLIDAASLSSIGVNIARAVGPAIAGLVVAQFGVAAVFLLNALSFLVFLGVLLFWKTYSPPVARPEPFVDATRAGIRYIRHSRIVRRILLRLAVFLIPANALWALLPTIAKNSLGFSASGYGLLLAALGAGSIVGAFVLPWARRVAAVNGVVLTSSVVFGAGLVVLVTSPTLWITFPALVATGLAWIGVIATINGTVQAFLPVWVRTRGLSFYQLVLFGCTAAGSAGAGVLASVWDPGLVVIGAGILCGLGGLSLLVWPMPATSGIGRGIVEVPGVEDRPRPDGADDAPVLVVIRYRIPVERRQELLDTMTGVQQTRLRTGARAWQVYVDADDPGSVIEAYSVGSWREHVSQHEGRTTEFDAQQIARARAMSTQELEVTHLLAIPLPHHRGVEKRRTRDKRRSIPHGT
;
A
#
# COMPACT_ATOMS: atom_id res chain seq x y z
N MET A 1 -38.20 30.92 -16.08
CA MET A 1 -38.78 29.69 -15.54
C MET A 1 -37.69 28.60 -15.68
N ALA A 2 -36.93 28.41 -14.64
CA ALA A 2 -35.89 27.34 -14.57
C ALA A 2 -36.43 26.27 -13.64
N GLU A 3 -36.76 25.12 -14.21
CA GLU A 3 -37.18 23.93 -13.48
C GLU A 3 -36.04 23.45 -12.58
N GLN A 4 -36.25 23.59 -11.28
CA GLN A 4 -35.48 22.87 -10.27
C GLN A 4 -35.84 21.38 -10.37
N GLN A 5 -34.98 20.59 -11.02
CA GLN A 5 -35.00 19.13 -10.88
C GLN A 5 -34.56 18.78 -9.45
N GLY A 6 -35.57 18.56 -8.59
CA GLY A 6 -35.38 18.04 -7.26
C GLY A 6 -34.71 16.66 -7.34
N SER A 7 -33.49 16.56 -6.79
CA SER A 7 -32.85 15.28 -6.53
C SER A 7 -33.71 14.50 -5.55
N ALA A 8 -34.32 13.42 -6.01
CA ALA A 8 -34.97 12.45 -5.14
C ALA A 8 -33.93 11.93 -4.14
N VAL A 9 -34.05 12.32 -2.89
CA VAL A 9 -33.27 11.74 -1.78
C VAL A 9 -33.70 10.27 -1.69
N ASP A 10 -32.74 9.36 -1.97
CA ASP A 10 -32.97 7.92 -1.86
C ASP A 10 -33.23 7.58 -0.39
N THR A 11 -34.51 7.37 -0.05
CA THR A 11 -34.99 7.10 1.32
C THR A 11 -34.84 5.65 1.74
N ARG A 12 -33.90 4.90 1.17
CA ARG A 12 -33.61 3.52 1.60
C ARG A 12 -33.02 3.55 3.02
N PRO A 13 -33.44 2.64 3.93
CA PRO A 13 -32.84 2.51 5.24
C PRO A 13 -31.31 2.33 5.09
N GLY A 14 -30.50 3.02 5.89
CA GLY A 14 -29.04 3.09 5.75
C GLY A 14 -28.28 1.74 5.69
N TRP A 15 -28.92 0.64 6.14
CA TRP A 15 -28.40 -0.72 6.05
C TRP A 15 -28.44 -1.31 4.64
N THR A 16 -29.45 -0.98 3.83
CA THR A 16 -29.59 -1.47 2.46
C THR A 16 -28.79 -0.64 1.46
N ALA A 17 -28.44 0.59 1.79
CA ALA A 17 -27.64 1.47 0.95
C ALA A 17 -26.23 0.90 0.72
N GLY A 18 -25.57 0.35 1.74
CA GLY A 18 -24.25 -0.25 1.63
C GLY A 18 -24.16 -1.48 0.71
N PHE A 19 -25.30 -2.13 0.43
CA PHE A 19 -25.40 -3.28 -0.49
C PHE A 19 -25.86 -2.90 -1.90
N ALA A 20 -26.11 -1.62 -2.16
CA ALA A 20 -26.57 -1.14 -3.45
C ALA A 20 -25.66 -1.54 -4.64
N PRO A 21 -24.32 -1.63 -4.53
CA PRO A 21 -23.48 -2.10 -5.63
C PRO A 21 -23.78 -3.52 -6.09
N LEU A 22 -24.32 -4.39 -5.24
CA LEU A 22 -24.73 -5.75 -5.61
C LEU A 22 -25.93 -5.81 -6.56
N ALA A 23 -26.64 -4.71 -6.73
CA ALA A 23 -27.67 -4.59 -7.75
C ALA A 23 -27.08 -4.52 -9.17
N VAL A 24 -25.79 -4.17 -9.31
CA VAL A 24 -25.05 -4.21 -10.59
C VAL A 24 -24.64 -5.67 -10.86
N PRO A 25 -25.23 -6.37 -11.85
CA PRO A 25 -25.04 -7.83 -12.03
C PRO A 25 -23.58 -8.22 -12.20
N ILE A 26 -22.81 -7.45 -12.99
CA ILE A 26 -21.40 -7.76 -13.25
C ILE A 26 -20.55 -7.53 -11.99
N PHE A 27 -20.79 -6.48 -11.21
CA PHE A 27 -20.09 -6.25 -9.95
C PHE A 27 -20.38 -7.40 -8.97
N ARG A 28 -21.64 -7.82 -8.85
CA ARG A 28 -22.05 -8.94 -7.98
C ARG A 28 -21.33 -10.23 -8.34
N LEU A 29 -21.25 -10.58 -9.64
CA LEU A 29 -20.57 -11.80 -10.10
C LEU A 29 -19.06 -11.73 -9.84
N VAL A 30 -18.41 -10.61 -10.17
CA VAL A 30 -16.99 -10.39 -9.93
C VAL A 30 -16.67 -10.40 -8.44
N TRP A 31 -17.52 -9.77 -7.62
CA TRP A 31 -17.35 -9.72 -6.16
C TRP A 31 -17.48 -11.11 -5.53
N LEU A 32 -18.50 -11.89 -5.87
CA LEU A 32 -18.68 -13.27 -5.38
C LEU A 32 -17.52 -14.16 -5.83
N ALA A 33 -17.11 -14.10 -7.09
CA ALA A 33 -15.99 -14.85 -7.60
C ALA A 33 -14.67 -14.46 -6.88
N SER A 34 -14.49 -13.16 -6.59
CA SER A 34 -13.31 -12.70 -5.85
C SER A 34 -13.28 -13.22 -4.39
N ILE A 35 -14.43 -13.33 -3.72
CA ILE A 35 -14.51 -13.92 -2.38
C ILE A 35 -14.09 -15.39 -2.43
N VAL A 36 -14.66 -16.16 -3.37
CA VAL A 36 -14.32 -17.58 -3.54
C VAL A 36 -12.83 -17.75 -3.81
N SER A 37 -12.27 -16.94 -4.74
CA SER A 37 -10.85 -16.96 -5.07
C SER A 37 -9.95 -16.55 -3.89
N ASN A 38 -10.35 -15.55 -3.11
CA ASN A 38 -9.61 -15.15 -1.91
C ASN A 38 -9.67 -16.23 -0.81
N ILE A 39 -10.81 -16.90 -0.61
CA ILE A 39 -10.92 -18.05 0.30
C ILE A 39 -9.94 -19.15 -0.13
N GLY A 40 -9.93 -19.54 -1.42
CA GLY A 40 -8.99 -20.51 -1.96
C GLY A 40 -7.53 -20.11 -1.75
N SER A 41 -7.18 -18.83 -1.93
CA SER A 41 -5.82 -18.32 -1.72
C SER A 41 -5.39 -18.39 -0.26
N TRP A 42 -6.28 -18.12 0.71
CA TRP A 42 -5.99 -18.32 2.13
C TRP A 42 -5.85 -19.79 2.47
N MET A 43 -6.70 -20.66 1.90
CA MET A 43 -6.57 -22.10 2.05
C MET A 43 -5.22 -22.59 1.51
N GLN A 44 -4.79 -22.10 0.35
CA GLN A 44 -3.48 -22.41 -0.26
C GLN A 44 -2.32 -22.11 0.69
N THR A 45 -2.34 -20.94 1.32
CA THR A 45 -1.28 -20.52 2.26
C THR A 45 -1.21 -21.47 3.47
N VAL A 46 -2.36 -21.80 4.03
CA VAL A 46 -2.47 -22.76 5.17
C VAL A 46 -1.97 -24.14 4.76
N GLY A 47 -2.41 -24.64 3.59
CA GLY A 47 -1.97 -25.95 3.08
C GLY A 47 -0.47 -26.00 2.83
N ALA A 48 0.09 -24.95 2.23
CA ALA A 48 1.52 -24.85 1.95
C ALA A 48 2.37 -24.85 3.24
N GLN A 49 1.97 -24.06 4.24
CA GLN A 49 2.68 -24.03 5.52
C GLN A 49 2.53 -25.36 6.28
N TRP A 50 1.32 -25.94 6.27
CA TRP A 50 1.06 -27.19 6.97
C TRP A 50 1.81 -28.37 6.34
N LEU A 51 1.96 -28.41 5.01
CA LEU A 51 2.74 -29.45 4.32
C LEU A 51 4.18 -29.47 4.83
N LEU A 52 4.83 -28.29 4.93
CA LEU A 52 6.20 -28.21 5.46
C LEU A 52 6.30 -28.59 6.94
N VAL A 53 5.28 -28.26 7.72
CA VAL A 53 5.24 -28.64 9.15
C VAL A 53 5.02 -30.16 9.30
N GLN A 54 4.22 -30.80 8.45
CA GLN A 54 4.05 -32.26 8.45
C GLN A 54 5.36 -32.99 8.13
N ASP A 55 6.14 -32.46 7.21
CA ASP A 55 7.44 -33.01 6.79
C ASP A 55 8.60 -32.64 7.76
N ASP A 56 8.28 -32.14 8.96
CA ASP A 56 9.25 -31.71 9.98
C ASP A 56 10.31 -30.73 9.45
N SER A 57 9.93 -29.93 8.45
CA SER A 57 10.78 -28.88 7.89
C SER A 57 11.15 -27.84 8.94
N SER A 58 12.33 -27.23 8.77
CA SER A 58 12.79 -26.17 9.68
C SER A 58 11.81 -25.00 9.77
N PRO A 59 11.69 -24.32 10.92
CA PRO A 59 10.84 -23.14 11.08
C PRO A 59 11.11 -22.04 10.04
N LEU A 60 12.36 -21.92 9.57
CA LEU A 60 12.73 -21.01 8.49
C LEU A 60 11.99 -21.34 7.20
N LEU A 61 11.94 -22.60 6.78
CA LEU A 61 11.28 -23.01 5.54
C LEU A 61 9.77 -22.76 5.62
N VAL A 62 9.15 -23.01 6.76
CA VAL A 62 7.73 -22.72 7.00
C VAL A 62 7.47 -21.19 6.91
N ALA A 63 8.33 -20.39 7.52
CA ALA A 63 8.23 -18.94 7.48
C ALA A 63 8.47 -18.36 6.07
N LEU A 64 9.32 -19.02 5.26
CA LEU A 64 9.58 -18.61 3.87
C LEU A 64 8.36 -18.71 2.95
N VAL A 65 7.33 -19.47 3.30
CA VAL A 65 6.05 -19.48 2.56
C VAL A 65 5.42 -18.08 2.57
N GLN A 66 5.36 -17.43 3.75
CA GLN A 66 4.86 -16.05 3.86
C GLN A 66 5.77 -15.06 3.14
N THR A 67 7.08 -15.24 3.27
CA THR A 67 8.06 -14.41 2.56
C THR A 67 7.91 -14.54 1.05
N ALA A 68 7.80 -15.77 0.53
CA ALA A 68 7.66 -16.05 -0.90
C ALA A 68 6.35 -15.48 -1.47
N SER A 69 5.28 -15.45 -0.68
CA SER A 69 4.00 -14.85 -1.11
C SER A 69 4.05 -13.32 -1.13
N ALA A 70 4.77 -12.69 -0.21
CA ALA A 70 4.80 -11.23 -0.02
C ALA A 70 5.94 -10.52 -0.78
N ALA A 71 7.12 -11.14 -0.88
CA ALA A 71 8.30 -10.56 -1.50
C ALA A 71 8.12 -10.13 -2.96
N PRO A 72 7.34 -10.84 -3.82
CA PRO A 72 7.10 -10.39 -5.19
C PRO A 72 6.49 -9.00 -5.30
N VAL A 73 5.67 -8.58 -4.33
CA VAL A 73 5.08 -7.24 -4.33
C VAL A 73 6.17 -6.16 -4.27
N LEU A 74 7.28 -6.40 -3.54
CA LEU A 74 8.42 -5.48 -3.50
C LEU A 74 9.08 -5.30 -4.87
N LEU A 75 9.20 -6.40 -5.62
CA LEU A 75 9.88 -6.43 -6.92
C LEU A 75 8.98 -5.89 -8.03
N PHE A 76 7.69 -6.19 -7.98
CA PHE A 76 6.75 -5.97 -9.08
C PHE A 76 5.70 -4.88 -8.83
N ALA A 77 5.60 -4.28 -7.63
CA ALA A 77 4.60 -3.23 -7.34
C ALA A 77 4.70 -2.04 -8.31
N ILE A 78 5.91 -1.62 -8.66
CA ILE A 78 6.14 -0.51 -9.60
C ILE A 78 5.80 -0.95 -11.05
N PRO A 79 6.38 -2.03 -11.61
CA PRO A 79 5.99 -2.53 -12.94
C PRO A 79 4.50 -2.89 -13.05
N ALA A 80 3.91 -3.44 -11.99
CA ALA A 80 2.49 -3.82 -11.96
C ALA A 80 1.55 -2.61 -12.11
N GLY A 81 1.92 -1.46 -11.52
CA GLY A 81 1.19 -0.20 -11.70
C GLY A 81 1.12 0.21 -13.18
N VAL A 82 2.27 0.12 -13.89
CA VAL A 82 2.33 0.40 -15.34
C VAL A 82 1.42 -0.56 -16.11
N ILE A 83 1.54 -1.85 -15.83
CA ILE A 83 0.75 -2.88 -16.51
C ILE A 83 -0.75 -2.61 -16.34
N GLY A 84 -1.18 -2.21 -15.14
CA GLY A 84 -2.58 -1.90 -14.84
C GLY A 84 -3.12 -0.65 -15.55
N GLU A 85 -2.25 0.32 -15.89
CA GLU A 85 -2.64 1.55 -16.61
C GLU A 85 -2.66 1.37 -18.13
N PHE A 86 -1.72 0.62 -18.70
CA PHE A 86 -1.52 0.51 -20.15
C PHE A 86 -2.18 -0.71 -20.78
N LEU A 87 -2.43 -1.77 -20.01
CA LEU A 87 -3.04 -2.98 -20.55
C LEU A 87 -4.54 -3.05 -20.22
N ASN A 88 -5.27 -3.76 -21.07
CA ASN A 88 -6.68 -4.06 -20.82
C ASN A 88 -6.82 -4.87 -19.53
N ARG A 89 -7.43 -4.27 -18.51
CA ARG A 89 -7.57 -4.81 -17.14
C ARG A 89 -8.16 -6.21 -17.13
N ARG A 90 -9.19 -6.46 -17.96
CA ARG A 90 -9.79 -7.79 -18.11
C ARG A 90 -8.78 -8.81 -18.65
N ARG A 91 -7.94 -8.43 -19.64
CA ARG A 91 -6.92 -9.34 -20.19
C ARG A 91 -5.85 -9.68 -19.16
N VAL A 92 -5.43 -8.69 -18.37
CA VAL A 92 -4.48 -8.91 -17.26
C VAL A 92 -5.07 -9.90 -16.25
N LEU A 93 -6.34 -9.72 -15.86
CA LEU A 93 -7.01 -10.63 -14.93
C LEU A 93 -7.18 -12.03 -15.51
N LEU A 94 -7.56 -12.18 -16.79
CA LEU A 94 -7.66 -13.47 -17.47
C LEU A 94 -6.31 -14.20 -17.47
N TRP A 95 -5.24 -13.51 -17.87
CA TRP A 95 -3.90 -14.07 -17.85
C TRP A 95 -3.48 -14.49 -16.44
N SER A 96 -3.71 -13.62 -15.45
CA SER A 96 -3.38 -13.90 -14.04
C SER A 96 -4.09 -15.14 -13.53
N GLN A 97 -5.40 -15.25 -13.75
CA GLN A 97 -6.18 -16.41 -13.31
C GLN A 97 -5.76 -17.70 -14.01
N THR A 98 -5.42 -17.62 -15.30
CA THR A 98 -4.95 -18.80 -16.07
C THR A 98 -3.61 -19.30 -15.54
N VAL A 99 -2.65 -18.39 -15.27
CA VAL A 99 -1.35 -18.78 -14.72
C VAL A 99 -1.50 -19.33 -13.30
N GLN A 100 -2.29 -18.68 -12.44
CA GLN A 100 -2.55 -19.17 -11.09
C GLN A 100 -3.19 -20.56 -11.11
N LEU A 101 -4.19 -20.79 -11.95
CA LEU A 101 -4.84 -22.07 -12.13
C LEU A 101 -3.83 -23.15 -12.55
N ALA A 102 -3.01 -22.87 -13.57
CA ALA A 102 -2.01 -23.83 -14.07
C ALA A 102 -0.98 -24.21 -13.01
N VAL A 103 -0.45 -23.22 -12.29
CA VAL A 103 0.55 -23.44 -11.20
C VAL A 103 -0.07 -24.27 -10.08
N VAL A 104 -1.30 -23.95 -9.66
CA VAL A 104 -1.94 -24.67 -8.55
C VAL A 104 -2.37 -26.07 -8.98
N LEU A 105 -2.83 -26.30 -10.21
CA LEU A 105 -3.09 -27.65 -10.73
C LEU A 105 -1.81 -28.50 -10.77
N GLY A 106 -0.69 -27.91 -11.22
CA GLY A 106 0.61 -28.59 -11.18
C GLY A 106 1.02 -28.96 -9.76
N LEU A 107 0.87 -28.01 -8.82
CA LEU A 107 1.16 -28.26 -7.40
C LEU A 107 0.22 -29.31 -6.79
N THR A 108 -1.07 -29.29 -7.14
CA THR A 108 -2.06 -30.30 -6.72
C THR A 108 -1.62 -31.69 -7.16
N TYR A 109 -1.26 -31.84 -8.44
CA TYR A 109 -0.82 -33.12 -8.99
C TYR A 109 0.45 -33.62 -8.28
N LEU A 110 1.48 -32.79 -8.17
CA LEU A 110 2.74 -33.16 -7.50
C LEU A 110 2.53 -33.53 -6.05
N THR A 111 1.63 -32.83 -5.34
CA THR A 111 1.30 -33.15 -3.94
C THR A 111 0.53 -34.46 -3.83
N ALA A 112 -0.40 -34.74 -4.75
CA ALA A 112 -1.17 -35.98 -4.76
C ALA A 112 -0.30 -37.23 -5.02
N VAL A 113 0.77 -37.08 -5.83
CA VAL A 113 1.71 -38.19 -6.09
C VAL A 113 2.91 -38.21 -5.13
N GLY A 114 2.94 -37.32 -4.10
CA GLY A 114 4.01 -37.28 -3.09
C GLY A 114 5.36 -36.75 -3.60
N GLN A 115 5.39 -36.01 -4.70
CA GLN A 115 6.61 -35.45 -5.33
C GLN A 115 6.82 -33.97 -5.08
N THR A 116 6.05 -33.35 -4.19
CA THR A 116 6.21 -31.94 -3.84
C THR A 116 7.42 -31.76 -2.95
N THR A 117 8.50 -31.17 -3.50
CA THR A 117 9.64 -30.75 -2.69
C THR A 117 9.43 -29.35 -2.13
N THR A 118 10.15 -29.01 -1.05
CA THR A 118 10.16 -27.67 -0.46
C THR A 118 10.45 -26.58 -1.53
N THR A 119 11.41 -26.85 -2.43
CA THR A 119 11.78 -25.92 -3.51
C THR A 119 10.62 -25.68 -4.48
N ILE A 120 9.92 -26.75 -4.90
CA ILE A 120 8.74 -26.64 -5.78
C ILE A 120 7.65 -25.84 -5.09
N LEU A 121 7.38 -26.11 -3.82
CA LEU A 121 6.35 -25.41 -3.04
C LEU A 121 6.66 -23.90 -2.91
N LEU A 122 7.87 -23.56 -2.52
CA LEU A 122 8.29 -22.15 -2.38
C LEU A 122 8.34 -21.43 -3.72
N ALA A 123 8.85 -22.07 -4.78
CA ALA A 123 8.85 -21.52 -6.13
C ALA A 123 7.43 -21.27 -6.64
N SER A 124 6.52 -22.23 -6.47
CA SER A 124 5.10 -22.08 -6.83
C SER A 124 4.45 -20.96 -6.05
N THR A 125 4.71 -20.85 -4.74
CA THR A 125 4.21 -19.77 -3.88
C THR A 125 4.73 -18.41 -4.34
N PHE A 126 6.02 -18.31 -4.72
CA PHE A 126 6.61 -17.08 -5.26
C PHE A 126 5.98 -16.68 -6.59
N VAL A 127 5.74 -17.62 -7.50
CA VAL A 127 5.05 -17.36 -8.77
C VAL A 127 3.61 -16.89 -8.52
N LEU A 128 2.87 -17.55 -7.62
CA LEU A 128 1.52 -17.13 -7.23
C LEU A 128 1.51 -15.72 -6.64
N GLY A 129 2.47 -15.39 -5.77
CA GLY A 129 2.67 -14.05 -5.21
C GLY A 129 2.98 -13.01 -6.29
N THR A 130 3.81 -13.36 -7.28
CA THR A 130 4.15 -12.49 -8.43
C THR A 130 2.91 -12.16 -9.26
N VAL A 131 2.14 -13.18 -9.61
CA VAL A 131 0.91 -13.02 -10.40
C VAL A 131 -0.12 -12.21 -9.62
N SER A 132 -0.24 -12.44 -8.30
CA SER A 132 -1.13 -11.67 -7.42
C SER A 132 -0.71 -10.19 -7.32
N ALA A 133 0.60 -9.89 -7.28
CA ALA A 133 1.12 -8.53 -7.29
C ALA A 133 0.74 -7.77 -8.58
N ILE A 134 0.74 -8.45 -9.73
CA ILE A 134 0.32 -7.89 -11.03
C ILE A 134 -1.21 -7.75 -11.10
N GLN A 135 -1.93 -8.70 -10.55
CA GLN A 135 -3.41 -8.74 -10.55
C GLN A 135 -4.03 -7.62 -9.73
N LEU A 136 -3.44 -7.29 -8.58
CA LEU A 136 -4.02 -6.38 -7.59
C LEU A 136 -4.36 -4.98 -8.16
N PRO A 137 -3.45 -4.25 -8.84
CA PRO A 137 -3.78 -2.94 -9.40
C PRO A 137 -4.83 -3.04 -10.53
N ALA A 138 -4.78 -4.09 -11.35
CA ALA A 138 -5.78 -4.31 -12.40
C ALA A 138 -7.19 -4.55 -11.82
N PHE A 139 -7.30 -5.31 -10.73
CA PHE A 139 -8.57 -5.54 -10.04
C PHE A 139 -9.10 -4.26 -9.37
N GLN A 140 -8.23 -3.50 -8.68
CA GLN A 140 -8.62 -2.24 -8.05
C GLN A 140 -9.09 -1.20 -9.07
N ALA A 141 -8.46 -1.17 -10.23
CA ALA A 141 -8.84 -0.27 -11.31
C ALA A 141 -10.12 -0.73 -12.06
N LEU A 142 -10.46 -2.02 -12.02
CA LEU A 142 -11.65 -2.57 -12.66
C LEU A 142 -12.94 -2.14 -11.95
N VAL A 143 -12.94 -2.07 -10.61
CA VAL A 143 -14.14 -1.75 -9.82
C VAL A 143 -14.77 -0.41 -10.23
N PRO A 144 -14.02 0.71 -10.37
CA PRO A 144 -14.56 1.97 -10.86
C PRO A 144 -15.12 1.93 -12.29
N ASP A 145 -14.69 0.98 -13.12
CA ASP A 145 -15.17 0.85 -14.49
C ASP A 145 -16.56 0.19 -14.59
N ILE A 146 -16.91 -0.63 -13.59
CA ILE A 146 -18.12 -1.45 -13.60
C ILE A 146 -19.22 -0.95 -12.66
N VAL A 147 -18.88 -0.01 -11.77
CA VAL A 147 -19.81 0.52 -10.77
C VAL A 147 -20.03 2.02 -11.01
N PRO A 148 -21.28 2.51 -10.97
CA PRO A 148 -21.56 3.94 -11.06
C PRO A 148 -20.80 4.75 -9.99
N PRO A 149 -20.33 5.99 -10.30
CA PRO A 149 -19.52 6.80 -9.38
C PRO A 149 -20.13 6.99 -7.99
N LYS A 150 -21.46 7.09 -7.90
CA LYS A 150 -22.19 7.24 -6.63
C LYS A 150 -22.07 6.03 -5.69
N LEU A 151 -21.77 4.84 -6.22
CA LEU A 151 -21.70 3.58 -5.48
C LEU A 151 -20.25 3.12 -5.21
N LEU A 152 -19.24 3.89 -5.60
CA LEU A 152 -17.82 3.47 -5.50
C LEU A 152 -17.36 3.25 -4.07
N ILE A 153 -17.82 4.08 -3.12
CA ILE A 153 -17.45 3.96 -1.70
C ILE A 153 -18.00 2.66 -1.13
N ASP A 154 -19.26 2.34 -1.44
CA ASP A 154 -19.92 1.13 -0.97
C ASP A 154 -19.32 -0.12 -1.64
N ALA A 155 -18.96 -0.05 -2.93
CA ALA A 155 -18.27 -1.13 -3.64
C ALA A 155 -16.88 -1.42 -3.06
N ALA A 156 -16.12 -0.38 -2.70
CA ALA A 156 -14.82 -0.54 -2.02
C ALA A 156 -14.99 -1.15 -0.62
N SER A 157 -16.03 -0.75 0.11
CA SER A 157 -16.38 -1.32 1.43
C SER A 157 -16.74 -2.80 1.32
N LEU A 158 -17.58 -3.18 0.36
CA LEU A 158 -17.93 -4.58 0.08
C LEU A 158 -16.71 -5.41 -0.32
N SER A 159 -15.81 -4.87 -1.13
CA SER A 159 -14.56 -5.54 -1.51
C SER A 159 -13.70 -5.81 -0.28
N SER A 160 -13.59 -4.86 0.64
CA SER A 160 -12.86 -5.04 1.91
C SER A 160 -13.52 -6.08 2.80
N ILE A 161 -14.84 -6.10 2.89
CA ILE A 161 -15.60 -7.13 3.62
C ILE A 161 -15.31 -8.51 3.05
N GLY A 162 -15.32 -8.66 1.72
CA GLY A 162 -15.03 -9.93 1.04
C GLY A 162 -13.63 -10.48 1.38
N VAL A 163 -12.60 -9.63 1.40
CA VAL A 163 -11.24 -10.02 1.80
C VAL A 163 -11.18 -10.47 3.27
N ASN A 164 -11.88 -9.79 4.18
CA ASN A 164 -11.89 -10.16 5.60
C ASN A 164 -12.67 -11.46 5.86
N ILE A 165 -13.77 -11.69 5.15
CA ILE A 165 -14.49 -12.97 5.20
C ILE A 165 -13.57 -14.10 4.75
N ALA A 166 -12.87 -13.92 3.64
CA ALA A 166 -11.94 -14.92 3.12
C ALA A 166 -10.81 -15.23 4.10
N ARG A 167 -10.26 -14.21 4.76
CA ARG A 167 -9.23 -14.37 5.79
C ARG A 167 -9.71 -15.15 7.02
N ALA A 168 -10.97 -14.98 7.41
CA ALA A 168 -11.53 -15.68 8.56
C ALA A 168 -11.95 -17.13 8.22
N VAL A 169 -12.61 -17.30 7.08
CA VAL A 169 -13.25 -18.57 6.71
C VAL A 169 -12.27 -19.51 6.00
N GLY A 170 -11.38 -18.97 5.16
CA GLY A 170 -10.43 -19.76 4.37
C GLY A 170 -9.57 -20.70 5.20
N PRO A 171 -8.87 -20.21 6.24
CA PRO A 171 -8.05 -21.06 7.09
C PRO A 171 -8.84 -22.14 7.85
N ALA A 172 -10.05 -21.84 8.31
CA ALA A 172 -10.90 -22.82 8.99
C ALA A 172 -11.29 -23.97 8.06
N ILE A 173 -11.71 -23.64 6.84
CA ILE A 173 -12.02 -24.64 5.80
C ILE A 173 -10.75 -25.44 5.46
N ALA A 174 -9.60 -24.74 5.28
CA ALA A 174 -8.34 -25.41 4.97
C ALA A 174 -7.96 -26.45 6.03
N GLY A 175 -8.03 -26.09 7.32
CA GLY A 175 -7.71 -27.01 8.42
C GLY A 175 -8.59 -28.25 8.42
N LEU A 176 -9.90 -28.10 8.18
CA LEU A 176 -10.84 -29.22 8.08
C LEU A 176 -10.55 -30.09 6.86
N VAL A 177 -10.32 -29.48 5.70
CA VAL A 177 -10.04 -30.20 4.45
C VAL A 177 -8.71 -30.94 4.54
N VAL A 178 -7.66 -30.32 5.09
CA VAL A 178 -6.37 -31.00 5.31
C VAL A 178 -6.53 -32.21 6.23
N ALA A 179 -7.29 -32.08 7.30
CA ALA A 179 -7.48 -33.18 8.27
C ALA A 179 -8.22 -34.37 7.69
N GLN A 180 -9.14 -34.16 6.75
CA GLN A 180 -9.98 -35.21 6.15
C GLN A 180 -9.47 -35.74 4.80
N PHE A 181 -8.95 -34.86 3.97
CA PHE A 181 -8.64 -35.15 2.57
C PHE A 181 -7.18 -34.85 2.18
N GLY A 182 -6.39 -34.35 3.13
CA GLY A 182 -4.99 -33.98 2.91
C GLY A 182 -4.79 -32.64 2.20
N VAL A 183 -3.52 -32.25 2.07
CA VAL A 183 -3.12 -30.93 1.53
C VAL A 183 -3.44 -30.81 0.03
N ALA A 184 -3.32 -31.90 -0.74
CA ALA A 184 -3.63 -31.90 -2.18
C ALA A 184 -5.08 -31.44 -2.47
N ALA A 185 -6.04 -31.84 -1.61
CA ALA A 185 -7.43 -31.42 -1.74
C ALA A 185 -7.61 -29.91 -1.53
N VAL A 186 -6.84 -29.30 -0.63
CA VAL A 186 -6.84 -27.85 -0.42
C VAL A 186 -6.36 -27.12 -1.68
N PHE A 187 -5.29 -27.60 -2.29
CA PHE A 187 -4.77 -27.03 -3.54
C PHE A 187 -5.77 -27.19 -4.69
N LEU A 188 -6.43 -28.35 -4.80
CA LEU A 188 -7.47 -28.58 -5.77
C LEU A 188 -8.65 -27.60 -5.60
N LEU A 189 -9.13 -27.40 -4.38
CA LEU A 189 -10.21 -26.44 -4.11
C LEU A 189 -9.80 -25.01 -4.47
N ASN A 190 -8.54 -24.64 -4.24
CA ASN A 190 -8.04 -23.36 -4.70
C ASN A 190 -7.99 -23.27 -6.22
N ALA A 191 -7.55 -24.32 -6.94
CA ALA A 191 -7.59 -24.37 -8.40
C ALA A 191 -9.03 -24.18 -8.92
N LEU A 192 -10.00 -24.84 -8.31
CA LEU A 192 -11.42 -24.67 -8.66
C LEU A 192 -11.91 -23.24 -8.40
N SER A 193 -11.43 -22.59 -7.32
CA SER A 193 -11.77 -21.19 -7.06
C SER A 193 -11.26 -20.23 -8.14
N PHE A 194 -10.05 -20.44 -8.67
CA PHE A 194 -9.53 -19.70 -9.81
C PHE A 194 -10.32 -19.99 -11.10
N LEU A 195 -10.75 -21.23 -11.29
CA LEU A 195 -11.58 -21.61 -12.44
C LEU A 195 -12.94 -20.88 -12.41
N VAL A 196 -13.57 -20.74 -11.24
CA VAL A 196 -14.82 -19.98 -11.07
C VAL A 196 -14.60 -18.51 -11.46
N PHE A 197 -13.52 -17.87 -10.98
CA PHE A 197 -13.24 -16.48 -11.32
C PHE A 197 -12.90 -16.32 -12.81
N LEU A 198 -12.09 -17.21 -13.36
CA LEU A 198 -11.78 -17.27 -14.79
C LEU A 198 -13.07 -17.39 -15.64
N GLY A 199 -14.01 -18.26 -15.23
CA GLY A 199 -15.31 -18.41 -15.87
C GLY A 199 -16.10 -17.11 -15.91
N VAL A 200 -16.22 -16.40 -14.79
CA VAL A 200 -16.90 -15.10 -14.73
C VAL A 200 -16.26 -14.10 -15.69
N LEU A 201 -14.93 -14.03 -15.73
CA LEU A 201 -14.23 -13.13 -16.66
C LEU A 201 -14.40 -13.51 -18.13
N LEU A 202 -14.49 -14.79 -18.45
CA LEU A 202 -14.70 -15.28 -19.82
C LEU A 202 -16.11 -14.98 -20.32
N PHE A 203 -17.13 -15.19 -19.50
CA PHE A 203 -18.52 -14.88 -19.82
C PHE A 203 -18.78 -13.38 -19.95
N TRP A 204 -18.00 -12.53 -19.29
CA TRP A 204 -18.13 -11.09 -19.39
C TRP A 204 -17.41 -10.55 -20.64
N LYS A 205 -18.16 -10.41 -21.75
CA LYS A 205 -17.62 -9.99 -23.06
C LYS A 205 -17.62 -8.47 -23.28
N THR A 206 -18.45 -7.72 -22.58
CA THR A 206 -18.81 -6.32 -22.89
C THR A 206 -17.91 -5.29 -22.17
N TYR A 207 -16.64 -5.59 -21.90
CA TYR A 207 -15.75 -4.64 -21.28
C TYR A 207 -15.05 -3.75 -22.32
N SER A 208 -15.34 -2.44 -22.28
CA SER A 208 -14.61 -1.42 -23.03
C SER A 208 -13.77 -0.60 -22.04
N PRO A 209 -12.44 -0.66 -22.12
CA PRO A 209 -11.60 0.14 -21.22
C PRO A 209 -11.81 1.63 -21.49
N PRO A 210 -11.83 2.48 -20.45
CA PRO A 210 -11.87 3.92 -20.64
C PRO A 210 -10.63 4.39 -21.40
N VAL A 211 -10.82 5.33 -22.36
CA VAL A 211 -9.74 5.95 -23.11
C VAL A 211 -9.09 7.02 -22.22
N ALA A 212 -8.25 6.61 -21.30
CA ALA A 212 -7.43 7.52 -20.52
C ALA A 212 -6.10 7.77 -21.25
N ARG A 213 -5.65 9.02 -21.31
CA ARG A 213 -4.25 9.35 -21.63
C ARG A 213 -3.50 9.39 -20.28
N PRO A 214 -2.80 8.34 -19.88
CA PRO A 214 -2.08 8.34 -18.62
C PRO A 214 -0.93 9.35 -18.68
N GLU A 215 -0.67 10.03 -17.56
CA GLU A 215 0.57 10.81 -17.40
C GLU A 215 1.79 9.88 -17.63
N PRO A 216 2.91 10.40 -18.12
CA PRO A 216 4.14 9.63 -18.26
C PRO A 216 4.49 8.96 -16.92
N PHE A 217 4.52 7.64 -16.92
CA PHE A 217 4.68 6.81 -15.71
C PHE A 217 5.88 7.19 -14.85
N VAL A 218 7.02 7.52 -15.49
CA VAL A 218 8.26 7.88 -14.80
C VAL A 218 8.08 9.17 -14.00
N ASP A 219 7.39 10.16 -14.54
CA ASP A 219 7.17 11.45 -13.89
C ASP A 219 6.15 11.31 -12.76
N ALA A 220 5.11 10.51 -12.99
CA ALA A 220 4.13 10.14 -11.99
C ALA A 220 4.75 9.41 -10.78
N THR A 221 5.60 8.41 -11.02
CA THR A 221 6.32 7.67 -9.97
C THR A 221 7.29 8.56 -9.22
N ARG A 222 8.07 9.39 -9.93
CA ARG A 222 8.98 10.36 -9.30
C ARG A 222 8.25 11.36 -8.42
N ALA A 223 7.07 11.83 -8.83
CA ALA A 223 6.25 12.71 -8.02
C ALA A 223 5.77 12.04 -6.73
N GLY A 224 5.34 10.77 -6.79
CA GLY A 224 4.96 9.97 -5.63
C GLY A 224 6.12 9.76 -4.65
N ILE A 225 7.29 9.33 -5.14
CA ILE A 225 8.52 9.16 -4.34
C ILE A 225 8.90 10.47 -3.66
N ARG A 226 8.89 11.57 -4.42
CA ARG A 226 9.23 12.91 -3.93
C ARG A 226 8.27 13.35 -2.83
N TYR A 227 6.96 13.14 -3.02
CA TYR A 227 5.96 13.46 -2.02
C TYR A 227 6.22 12.73 -0.70
N ILE A 228 6.45 11.42 -0.73
CA ILE A 228 6.68 10.62 0.48
C ILE A 228 8.00 10.98 1.14
N ARG A 229 9.07 11.14 0.36
CA ARG A 229 10.39 11.51 0.88
C ARG A 229 10.35 12.84 1.63
N HIS A 230 9.57 13.81 1.16
CA HIS A 230 9.48 15.15 1.73
C HIS A 230 8.25 15.36 2.63
N SER A 231 7.39 14.35 2.82
CA SER A 231 6.31 14.38 3.80
C SER A 231 6.74 13.71 5.11
N ARG A 232 7.11 14.52 6.12
CA ARG A 232 7.44 14.00 7.46
C ARG A 232 6.30 13.21 8.08
N ILE A 233 5.05 13.64 7.82
CA ILE A 233 3.83 13.01 8.35
C ILE A 233 3.69 11.60 7.77
N VAL A 234 3.72 11.45 6.45
CA VAL A 234 3.55 10.15 5.80
C VAL A 234 4.67 9.19 6.19
N ARG A 235 5.94 9.65 6.17
CA ARG A 235 7.07 8.82 6.61
C ARG A 235 6.92 8.33 8.05
N ARG A 236 6.44 9.18 8.95
CA ARG A 236 6.24 8.81 10.36
C ARG A 236 5.13 7.78 10.52
N ILE A 237 4.04 7.90 9.75
CA ILE A 237 2.96 6.93 9.74
C ILE A 237 3.44 5.58 9.17
N LEU A 238 4.17 5.59 8.05
CA LEU A 238 4.74 4.37 7.44
C LEU A 238 5.79 3.70 8.34
N LEU A 239 6.61 4.48 9.06
CA LEU A 239 7.55 3.93 10.04
C LEU A 239 6.81 3.25 11.20
N ARG A 240 5.70 3.84 11.68
CA ARG A 240 4.86 3.21 12.71
C ARG A 240 4.25 1.89 12.24
N LEU A 241 3.83 1.83 10.97
CA LEU A 241 3.39 0.60 10.35
C LEU A 241 4.49 -0.46 10.37
N ALA A 242 5.72 -0.10 10.01
CA ALA A 242 6.86 -1.02 9.99
C ALA A 242 7.24 -1.51 11.40
N VAL A 243 7.27 -0.61 12.39
CA VAL A 243 7.56 -0.95 13.80
C VAL A 243 6.59 -2.00 14.34
N PHE A 244 5.32 -1.94 13.94
CA PHE A 244 4.33 -2.95 14.32
C PHE A 244 4.45 -4.22 13.46
N LEU A 245 4.51 -4.08 12.12
CA LEU A 245 4.41 -5.22 11.21
C LEU A 245 5.60 -6.18 11.27
N ILE A 246 6.83 -5.66 11.41
CA ILE A 246 8.01 -6.52 11.42
C ILE A 246 7.90 -7.59 12.52
N PRO A 247 7.72 -7.23 13.81
CA PRO A 247 7.55 -8.25 14.84
C PRO A 247 6.21 -8.99 14.74
N ALA A 248 5.12 -8.33 14.37
CA ALA A 248 3.80 -8.95 14.30
C ALA A 248 3.73 -10.11 13.29
N ASN A 249 4.55 -10.09 12.23
CA ASN A 249 4.58 -11.18 11.24
C ASN A 249 5.19 -12.49 11.77
N ALA A 250 5.84 -12.49 12.93
CA ALA A 250 6.24 -13.72 13.61
C ALA A 250 5.03 -14.63 13.91
N LEU A 251 3.85 -14.06 14.21
CA LEU A 251 2.62 -14.82 14.37
C LEU A 251 2.31 -15.65 13.13
N TRP A 252 2.19 -15.00 11.97
CA TRP A 252 1.81 -15.65 10.72
C TRP A 252 2.87 -16.64 10.20
N ALA A 253 4.14 -16.36 10.49
CA ALA A 253 5.26 -17.19 10.07
C ALA A 253 5.41 -18.47 10.91
N LEU A 254 5.21 -18.37 12.23
CA LEU A 254 5.54 -19.44 13.18
C LEU A 254 4.32 -20.12 13.81
N LEU A 255 3.10 -19.57 13.62
CA LEU A 255 1.88 -20.16 14.19
C LEU A 255 1.70 -21.64 13.83
N PRO A 256 1.95 -22.12 12.58
CA PRO A 256 1.78 -23.54 12.27
C PRO A 256 2.81 -24.41 13.01
N THR A 257 4.04 -23.95 13.18
CA THR A 257 5.08 -24.64 13.94
C THR A 257 4.72 -24.72 15.43
N ILE A 258 4.22 -23.61 16.02
CA ILE A 258 3.76 -23.58 17.41
C ILE A 258 2.54 -24.48 17.60
N ALA A 259 1.59 -24.45 16.65
CA ALA A 259 0.40 -25.30 16.71
C ALA A 259 0.75 -26.79 16.78
N LYS A 260 1.69 -27.27 15.95
CA LYS A 260 2.13 -28.66 15.97
C LYS A 260 3.03 -28.96 17.16
N ASN A 261 4.12 -28.21 17.32
CA ASN A 261 5.22 -28.60 18.22
C ASN A 261 4.96 -28.22 19.69
N SER A 262 4.35 -27.06 19.93
CA SER A 262 4.11 -26.58 21.32
C SER A 262 2.72 -26.92 21.83
N LEU A 263 1.70 -26.87 20.96
CA LEU A 263 0.32 -27.14 21.36
C LEU A 263 -0.16 -28.57 21.03
N GLY A 264 0.62 -29.33 20.26
CA GLY A 264 0.26 -30.70 19.84
C GLY A 264 -0.96 -30.78 18.93
N PHE A 265 -1.30 -29.71 18.22
CA PHE A 265 -2.49 -29.64 17.38
C PHE A 265 -2.27 -30.26 16.01
N SER A 266 -3.33 -30.83 15.48
CA SER A 266 -3.43 -31.27 14.08
C SER A 266 -3.70 -30.06 13.15
N ALA A 267 -3.82 -30.32 11.85
CA ALA A 267 -4.20 -29.31 10.85
C ALA A 267 -5.52 -28.61 11.19
N SER A 268 -6.51 -29.35 11.73
CA SER A 268 -7.78 -28.76 12.16
C SER A 268 -7.61 -27.82 13.34
N GLY A 269 -6.75 -28.14 14.31
CA GLY A 269 -6.40 -27.27 15.42
C GLY A 269 -5.72 -25.97 14.93
N TYR A 270 -4.76 -26.09 14.02
CA TYR A 270 -4.15 -24.91 13.38
C TYR A 270 -5.18 -24.05 12.64
N GLY A 271 -6.05 -24.67 11.85
CA GLY A 271 -7.16 -23.97 11.18
C GLY A 271 -8.09 -23.25 12.18
N LEU A 272 -8.37 -23.87 13.35
CA LEU A 272 -9.17 -23.25 14.40
C LEU A 272 -8.50 -22.02 15.02
N LEU A 273 -7.18 -22.05 15.27
CA LEU A 273 -6.42 -20.88 15.74
C LEU A 273 -6.51 -19.70 14.75
N LEU A 274 -6.36 -19.99 13.46
CA LEU A 274 -6.51 -18.98 12.40
C LEU A 274 -7.95 -18.47 12.28
N ALA A 275 -8.94 -19.35 12.47
CA ALA A 275 -10.35 -18.95 12.50
C ALA A 275 -10.65 -18.01 13.67
N ALA A 276 -10.05 -18.22 14.84
CA ALA A 276 -10.16 -17.32 15.98
C ALA A 276 -9.62 -15.91 15.66
N LEU A 277 -8.42 -15.85 15.04
CA LEU A 277 -7.84 -14.59 14.54
C LEU A 277 -8.75 -13.90 13.52
N GLY A 278 -9.30 -14.68 12.59
CA GLY A 278 -10.23 -14.19 11.57
C GLY A 278 -11.52 -13.65 12.18
N ALA A 279 -12.15 -14.38 13.09
CA ALA A 279 -13.35 -13.95 13.81
C ALA A 279 -13.10 -12.64 14.58
N GLY A 280 -11.96 -12.54 15.27
CA GLY A 280 -11.51 -11.31 15.92
C GLY A 280 -11.36 -10.14 14.96
N SER A 281 -10.82 -10.40 13.78
CA SER A 281 -10.68 -9.38 12.74
C SER A 281 -12.04 -8.87 12.21
N ILE A 282 -13.02 -9.74 12.08
CA ILE A 282 -14.40 -9.38 11.72
C ILE A 282 -15.02 -8.53 12.82
N VAL A 283 -14.97 -8.99 14.07
CA VAL A 283 -15.47 -8.22 15.23
C VAL A 283 -14.78 -6.86 15.30
N GLY A 284 -13.47 -6.82 15.06
CA GLY A 284 -12.67 -5.60 15.03
C GLY A 284 -13.16 -4.59 13.99
N ALA A 285 -13.58 -5.05 12.81
CA ALA A 285 -14.12 -4.18 11.78
C ALA A 285 -15.39 -3.45 12.21
N PHE A 286 -16.25 -4.08 13.03
CA PHE A 286 -17.44 -3.45 13.58
C PHE A 286 -17.15 -2.58 14.82
N VAL A 287 -16.20 -2.97 15.65
CA VAL A 287 -15.84 -2.23 16.88
C VAL A 287 -15.01 -0.98 16.57
N LEU A 288 -14.17 -1.01 15.53
CA LEU A 288 -13.23 0.05 15.21
C LEU A 288 -13.86 1.43 14.97
N PRO A 289 -15.01 1.58 14.25
CA PRO A 289 -15.66 2.88 14.09
C PRO A 289 -16.07 3.49 15.43
N TRP A 290 -16.54 2.68 16.37
CA TRP A 290 -16.86 3.13 17.72
C TRP A 290 -15.60 3.52 18.50
N ALA A 291 -14.55 2.67 18.47
CA ALA A 291 -13.30 2.95 19.15
C ALA A 291 -12.66 4.28 18.69
N ARG A 292 -12.75 4.60 17.40
CA ARG A 292 -12.24 5.87 16.84
C ARG A 292 -13.07 7.10 17.21
N ARG A 293 -14.30 6.92 17.69
CA ARG A 293 -15.12 8.04 18.20
C ARG A 293 -14.77 8.39 19.63
N VAL A 294 -14.38 7.37 20.44
CA VAL A 294 -14.13 7.55 21.87
C VAL A 294 -12.63 7.72 22.21
N ALA A 295 -11.74 7.32 21.31
CA ALA A 295 -10.31 7.40 21.53
C ALA A 295 -9.58 8.06 20.34
N ALA A 296 -8.51 8.80 20.65
CA ALA A 296 -7.62 9.35 19.63
C ALA A 296 -6.93 8.24 18.84
N VAL A 297 -6.55 8.52 17.58
CA VAL A 297 -5.87 7.58 16.68
C VAL A 297 -4.66 6.90 17.35
N ASN A 298 -3.83 7.66 18.07
CA ASN A 298 -2.68 7.12 18.81
C ASN A 298 -3.11 6.16 19.93
N GLY A 299 -4.20 6.44 20.63
CA GLY A 299 -4.76 5.57 21.67
C GLY A 299 -5.24 4.24 21.10
N VAL A 300 -5.95 4.26 19.96
CA VAL A 300 -6.41 3.02 19.29
C VAL A 300 -5.23 2.17 18.84
N VAL A 301 -4.20 2.77 18.22
CA VAL A 301 -3.02 2.03 17.77
C VAL A 301 -2.21 1.50 18.96
N LEU A 302 -2.06 2.27 20.03
CA LEU A 302 -1.36 1.85 21.24
C LEU A 302 -2.04 0.64 21.88
N THR A 303 -3.33 0.77 22.21
CA THR A 303 -4.08 -0.31 22.86
C THR A 303 -4.12 -1.57 22.01
N SER A 304 -4.36 -1.41 20.71
CA SER A 304 -4.34 -2.54 19.78
C SER A 304 -2.95 -3.21 19.71
N SER A 305 -1.85 -2.45 19.66
CA SER A 305 -0.50 -3.03 19.63
C SER A 305 -0.16 -3.78 20.92
N VAL A 306 -0.57 -3.26 22.08
CA VAL A 306 -0.37 -3.93 23.37
C VAL A 306 -1.20 -5.20 23.48
N VAL A 307 -2.49 -5.14 23.09
CA VAL A 307 -3.38 -6.32 23.09
C VAL A 307 -2.86 -7.39 22.13
N PHE A 308 -2.40 -7.00 20.95
CA PHE A 308 -1.79 -7.92 19.99
C PHE A 308 -0.55 -8.60 20.58
N GLY A 309 0.35 -7.81 21.17
CA GLY A 309 1.56 -8.34 21.80
C GLY A 309 1.27 -9.28 22.98
N ALA A 310 0.32 -8.91 23.83
CA ALA A 310 -0.13 -9.78 24.93
C ALA A 310 -0.72 -11.11 24.43
N GLY A 311 -1.50 -11.06 23.33
CA GLY A 311 -2.05 -12.25 22.71
C GLY A 311 -0.98 -13.22 22.19
N LEU A 312 0.14 -12.70 21.65
CA LEU A 312 1.28 -13.53 21.24
C LEU A 312 1.95 -14.21 22.45
N VAL A 313 2.09 -13.52 23.55
CA VAL A 313 2.64 -14.09 24.78
C VAL A 313 1.72 -15.18 25.31
N VAL A 314 0.40 -14.93 25.38
CA VAL A 314 -0.59 -15.91 25.84
C VAL A 314 -0.62 -17.14 24.93
N LEU A 315 -0.50 -16.99 23.62
CA LEU A 315 -0.46 -18.09 22.66
C LEU A 315 0.61 -19.15 23.02
N VAL A 316 1.78 -18.68 23.48
CA VAL A 316 2.92 -19.56 23.78
C VAL A 316 2.90 -20.05 25.22
N THR A 317 2.51 -19.18 26.17
CA THR A 317 2.59 -19.51 27.62
C THR A 317 1.40 -20.31 28.14
N SER A 318 0.26 -20.29 27.40
CA SER A 318 -0.95 -21.02 27.83
C SER A 318 -1.27 -22.16 26.87
N PRO A 319 -1.12 -23.42 27.30
CA PRO A 319 -1.51 -24.59 26.49
C PRO A 319 -3.03 -24.82 26.46
N THR A 320 -3.80 -24.04 27.22
CA THR A 320 -5.24 -24.25 27.41
C THR A 320 -6.04 -23.54 26.33
N LEU A 321 -6.75 -24.26 25.48
CA LEU A 321 -7.60 -23.73 24.40
C LEU A 321 -8.59 -22.67 24.88
N TRP A 322 -9.17 -22.84 26.07
CA TRP A 322 -10.12 -21.87 26.64
C TRP A 322 -9.53 -20.47 26.90
N ILE A 323 -8.20 -20.37 27.06
CA ILE A 323 -7.48 -19.12 27.23
C ILE A 323 -6.93 -18.65 25.89
N THR A 324 -6.32 -19.55 25.13
CA THR A 324 -5.68 -19.23 23.85
C THR A 324 -6.69 -18.77 22.80
N PHE A 325 -7.87 -19.38 22.73
CA PHE A 325 -8.88 -19.02 21.72
C PHE A 325 -9.40 -17.58 21.89
N PRO A 326 -9.89 -17.14 23.07
CA PRO A 326 -10.28 -15.76 23.29
C PRO A 326 -9.13 -14.76 23.09
N ALA A 327 -7.90 -15.14 23.50
CA ALA A 327 -6.72 -14.31 23.30
C ALA A 327 -6.43 -14.08 21.80
N LEU A 328 -6.58 -15.12 20.96
CA LEU A 328 -6.42 -14.99 19.52
C LEU A 328 -7.56 -14.17 18.87
N VAL A 329 -8.79 -14.28 19.35
CA VAL A 329 -9.88 -13.39 18.93
C VAL A 329 -9.52 -11.94 19.26
N ALA A 330 -9.05 -11.65 20.46
CA ALA A 330 -8.57 -10.30 20.83
C ALA A 330 -7.38 -9.85 19.97
N THR A 331 -6.46 -10.77 19.66
CA THR A 331 -5.32 -10.52 18.76
C THR A 331 -5.77 -10.16 17.35
N GLY A 332 -6.75 -10.87 16.79
CA GLY A 332 -7.34 -10.58 15.49
C GLY A 332 -8.04 -9.22 15.44
N LEU A 333 -8.80 -8.87 16.48
CA LEU A 333 -9.41 -7.56 16.67
C LEU A 333 -8.34 -6.46 16.70
N ALA A 334 -7.28 -6.67 17.48
CA ALA A 334 -6.16 -5.76 17.62
C ALA A 334 -5.39 -5.56 16.30
N TRP A 335 -5.20 -6.64 15.52
CA TRP A 335 -4.61 -6.56 14.17
C TRP A 335 -5.35 -5.56 13.28
N ILE A 336 -6.68 -5.68 13.19
CA ILE A 336 -7.49 -4.74 12.41
C ILE A 336 -7.45 -3.34 13.03
N GLY A 337 -7.43 -3.23 14.36
CA GLY A 337 -7.27 -1.98 15.07
C GLY A 337 -6.04 -1.19 14.63
N VAL A 338 -4.88 -1.84 14.46
CA VAL A 338 -3.66 -1.20 13.98
C VAL A 338 -3.73 -0.95 12.46
N ILE A 339 -3.92 -2.02 11.68
CA ILE A 339 -3.78 -1.95 10.21
C ILE A 339 -4.81 -1.01 9.58
N ALA A 340 -6.09 -1.14 9.95
CA ALA A 340 -7.12 -0.30 9.37
C ALA A 340 -7.01 1.16 9.86
N THR A 341 -6.55 1.40 11.11
CA THR A 341 -6.36 2.76 11.62
C THR A 341 -5.22 3.46 10.89
N ILE A 342 -4.07 2.81 10.73
CA ILE A 342 -2.93 3.38 10.02
C ILE A 342 -3.27 3.59 8.53
N ASN A 343 -3.91 2.61 7.87
CA ASN A 343 -4.36 2.74 6.48
C ASN A 343 -5.33 3.93 6.31
N GLY A 344 -6.34 4.02 7.16
CA GLY A 344 -7.30 5.13 7.14
C GLY A 344 -6.63 6.49 7.36
N THR A 345 -5.62 6.56 8.24
CA THR A 345 -4.85 7.78 8.50
C THR A 345 -4.03 8.20 7.27
N VAL A 346 -3.38 7.24 6.59
CA VAL A 346 -2.66 7.50 5.34
C VAL A 346 -3.61 7.98 4.25
N GLN A 347 -4.72 7.26 4.02
CA GLN A 347 -5.72 7.63 2.99
C GLN A 347 -6.31 9.00 3.26
N ALA A 348 -6.65 9.26 4.51
CA ALA A 348 -7.20 10.52 4.93
C ALA A 348 -6.19 11.68 4.80
N PHE A 349 -4.90 11.48 4.91
CA PHE A 349 -3.88 12.52 4.79
C PHE A 349 -3.44 12.79 3.34
N LEU A 350 -3.46 11.80 2.46
CA LEU A 350 -2.98 11.96 1.10
C LEU A 350 -3.94 12.80 0.23
N PRO A 351 -3.47 13.90 -0.40
CA PRO A 351 -4.24 14.63 -1.39
C PRO A 351 -4.65 13.76 -2.57
N VAL A 352 -5.76 14.12 -3.24
CA VAL A 352 -6.35 13.33 -4.32
C VAL A 352 -5.33 13.00 -5.42
N TRP A 353 -4.52 13.99 -5.85
CA TRP A 353 -3.57 13.85 -6.94
C TRP A 353 -2.42 12.85 -6.69
N VAL A 354 -2.08 12.56 -5.41
CA VAL A 354 -1.00 11.64 -5.05
C VAL A 354 -1.51 10.40 -4.29
N ARG A 355 -2.83 10.33 -4.04
CA ARG A 355 -3.42 9.28 -3.17
C ARG A 355 -3.11 7.87 -3.65
N THR A 356 -3.35 7.57 -4.91
CA THR A 356 -3.08 6.23 -5.49
C THR A 356 -1.61 5.84 -5.33
N ARG A 357 -0.70 6.76 -5.63
CA ARG A 357 0.75 6.55 -5.53
C ARG A 357 1.18 6.38 -4.06
N GLY A 358 0.65 7.20 -3.16
CA GLY A 358 0.92 7.09 -1.72
C GLY A 358 0.42 5.76 -1.13
N LEU A 359 -0.73 5.27 -1.58
CA LEU A 359 -1.24 3.95 -1.19
C LEU A 359 -0.40 2.80 -1.75
N SER A 360 0.18 2.94 -2.94
CA SER A 360 1.14 1.96 -3.46
C SER A 360 2.37 1.83 -2.55
N PHE A 361 2.88 2.95 -2.03
CA PHE A 361 3.97 2.91 -1.03
C PHE A 361 3.54 2.31 0.31
N TYR A 362 2.31 2.57 0.75
CA TYR A 362 1.75 1.89 1.92
C TYR A 362 1.75 0.37 1.72
N GLN A 363 1.32 -0.11 0.56
CA GLN A 363 1.34 -1.52 0.20
C GLN A 363 2.77 -2.08 0.13
N LEU A 364 3.71 -1.30 -0.41
CA LEU A 364 5.13 -1.67 -0.44
C LEU A 364 5.69 -1.88 0.97
N VAL A 365 5.38 -0.99 1.91
CA VAL A 365 5.78 -1.13 3.33
C VAL A 365 5.06 -2.32 3.96
N LEU A 366 3.75 -2.49 3.73
CA LEU A 366 2.97 -3.60 4.26
C LEU A 366 3.58 -4.96 3.88
N PHE A 367 3.72 -5.21 2.58
CA PHE A 367 4.24 -6.48 2.07
C PHE A 367 5.75 -6.63 2.31
N GLY A 368 6.50 -5.52 2.27
CA GLY A 368 7.93 -5.54 2.58
C GLY A 368 8.21 -5.91 4.02
N CYS A 369 7.47 -5.33 4.96
CA CYS A 369 7.57 -5.70 6.38
C CYS A 369 7.04 -7.11 6.63
N THR A 370 6.04 -7.58 5.88
CA THR A 370 5.58 -8.97 5.95
C THR A 370 6.67 -9.93 5.51
N ALA A 371 7.29 -9.70 4.36
CA ALA A 371 8.37 -10.54 3.87
C ALA A 371 9.59 -10.53 4.81
N ALA A 372 10.06 -9.35 5.21
CA ALA A 372 11.21 -9.20 6.10
C ALA A 372 10.94 -9.74 7.51
N GLY A 373 9.77 -9.44 8.08
CA GLY A 373 9.39 -9.90 9.41
C GLY A 373 9.23 -11.42 9.49
N SER A 374 8.59 -12.03 8.46
CA SER A 374 8.45 -13.48 8.39
C SER A 374 9.80 -14.19 8.20
N ALA A 375 10.64 -13.70 7.26
CA ALA A 375 11.98 -14.25 7.07
C ALA A 375 12.84 -14.10 8.34
N GLY A 376 12.82 -12.92 8.96
CA GLY A 376 13.54 -12.66 10.21
C GLY A 376 13.09 -13.56 11.36
N ALA A 377 11.78 -13.72 11.54
CA ALA A 377 11.22 -14.63 12.52
C ALA A 377 11.64 -16.09 12.26
N GLY A 378 11.63 -16.53 10.99
CA GLY A 378 12.08 -17.86 10.60
C GLY A 378 13.57 -18.10 10.88
N VAL A 379 14.44 -17.12 10.58
CA VAL A 379 15.88 -17.17 10.88
C VAL A 379 16.10 -17.24 12.39
N LEU A 380 15.43 -16.40 13.16
CA LEU A 380 15.52 -16.42 14.62
C LEU A 380 15.06 -17.76 15.19
N ALA A 381 13.95 -18.32 14.68
CA ALA A 381 13.41 -19.61 15.10
C ALA A 381 14.24 -20.81 14.65
N SER A 382 15.20 -20.65 13.76
CA SER A 382 16.18 -21.69 13.44
C SER A 382 17.34 -21.78 14.45
N VAL A 383 17.54 -20.73 15.25
CA VAL A 383 18.61 -20.63 16.26
C VAL A 383 18.04 -20.73 17.67
N TRP A 384 16.86 -20.16 17.90
CA TRP A 384 16.18 -20.14 19.18
C TRP A 384 14.85 -20.88 19.11
N ASP A 385 14.31 -21.22 20.28
CA ASP A 385 12.97 -21.82 20.35
C ASP A 385 11.91 -20.91 19.69
N PRO A 386 11.06 -21.45 18.79
CA PRO A 386 10.03 -20.67 18.09
C PRO A 386 9.08 -19.94 19.04
N GLY A 387 8.77 -20.51 20.21
CA GLY A 387 7.93 -19.87 21.22
C GLY A 387 8.60 -18.62 21.80
N LEU A 388 9.91 -18.69 22.11
CA LEU A 388 10.66 -17.51 22.59
C LEU A 388 10.69 -16.39 21.54
N VAL A 389 10.82 -16.75 20.26
CA VAL A 389 10.78 -15.74 19.16
C VAL A 389 9.42 -15.05 19.11
N VAL A 390 8.32 -15.78 19.27
CA VAL A 390 6.95 -15.21 19.28
C VAL A 390 6.71 -14.37 20.54
N ILE A 391 7.19 -14.79 21.71
CA ILE A 391 7.13 -13.97 22.93
C ILE A 391 7.89 -12.67 22.73
N GLY A 392 9.13 -12.73 22.23
CA GLY A 392 9.95 -11.55 21.91
C GLY A 392 9.25 -10.61 20.93
N ALA A 393 8.64 -11.16 19.88
CA ALA A 393 7.84 -10.40 18.92
C ALA A 393 6.63 -9.72 19.59
N GLY A 394 5.94 -10.40 20.50
CA GLY A 394 4.85 -9.85 21.29
C GLY A 394 5.29 -8.67 22.15
N ILE A 395 6.42 -8.80 22.84
CA ILE A 395 7.02 -7.72 23.63
C ILE A 395 7.37 -6.53 22.74
N LEU A 396 8.00 -6.77 21.58
CA LEU A 396 8.34 -5.70 20.63
C LEU A 396 7.10 -4.99 20.08
N CYS A 397 6.01 -5.69 19.80
CA CYS A 397 4.73 -5.08 19.40
C CYS A 397 4.18 -4.19 20.53
N GLY A 398 4.20 -4.66 21.78
CA GLY A 398 3.76 -3.90 22.95
C GLY A 398 4.62 -2.65 23.17
N LEU A 399 5.95 -2.77 23.14
CA LEU A 399 6.89 -1.65 23.27
C LEU A 399 6.73 -0.67 22.10
N GLY A 400 6.53 -1.17 20.87
CA GLY A 400 6.21 -0.35 19.70
C GLY A 400 4.93 0.46 19.89
N GLY A 401 3.90 -0.13 20.50
CA GLY A 401 2.68 0.57 20.91
C GLY A 401 2.96 1.63 21.98
N LEU A 402 3.62 1.25 23.08
CA LEU A 402 3.94 2.16 24.19
C LEU A 402 4.81 3.34 23.75
N SER A 403 5.69 3.15 22.76
CA SER A 403 6.50 4.25 22.22
C SER A 403 5.67 5.40 21.60
N LEU A 404 4.37 5.21 21.37
CA LEU A 404 3.45 6.27 20.93
C LEU A 404 3.21 7.32 22.03
N LEU A 405 3.45 7.00 23.31
CA LEU A 405 3.35 7.95 24.42
C LEU A 405 4.46 9.00 24.34
N VAL A 406 5.66 8.60 23.90
CA VAL A 406 6.83 9.50 23.77
C VAL A 406 6.91 10.10 22.37
N TRP A 407 6.57 9.34 21.36
CA TRP A 407 6.67 9.73 19.97
C TRP A 407 5.36 9.48 19.20
N PRO A 408 4.32 10.30 19.42
CA PRO A 408 3.00 10.11 18.83
C PRO A 408 3.01 10.29 17.30
N MET A 409 2.07 9.65 16.61
CA MET A 409 1.80 9.98 15.21
C MET A 409 1.26 11.41 15.12
N PRO A 410 1.64 12.17 14.08
CA PRO A 410 1.14 13.52 13.89
C PRO A 410 -0.40 13.50 13.78
N ALA A 411 -1.05 14.46 14.43
CA ALA A 411 -2.49 14.65 14.26
C ALA A 411 -2.78 15.00 12.80
N THR A 412 -3.67 14.26 12.19
CA THR A 412 -4.10 14.48 10.79
C THR A 412 -5.51 15.06 10.73
N SER A 413 -6.24 15.10 11.83
CA SER A 413 -7.53 15.75 11.96
C SER A 413 -7.36 17.28 11.97
N GLY A 414 -8.22 18.00 11.23
CA GLY A 414 -8.16 19.46 11.15
C GLY A 414 -7.14 20.04 10.17
N ILE A 415 -6.37 19.18 9.47
CA ILE A 415 -5.50 19.64 8.38
C ILE A 415 -6.36 19.81 7.11
N GLY A 416 -6.52 21.06 6.65
CA GLY A 416 -7.21 21.36 5.40
C GLY A 416 -6.49 20.73 4.19
N ARG A 417 -7.23 19.96 3.39
CA ARG A 417 -6.70 19.17 2.27
C ARG A 417 -7.39 19.50 0.96
N GLY A 418 -8.31 20.44 1.00
CA GLY A 418 -8.87 21.04 -0.19
C GLY A 418 -7.73 21.56 -1.06
N ILE A 419 -7.82 21.34 -2.35
CA ILE A 419 -6.90 21.95 -3.29
C ILE A 419 -7.23 23.44 -3.33
N VAL A 420 -6.22 24.26 -3.16
CA VAL A 420 -6.34 25.73 -3.30
C VAL A 420 -5.67 26.13 -4.59
N GLU A 421 -6.44 26.70 -5.48
CA GLU A 421 -5.92 27.35 -6.68
C GLU A 421 -5.21 28.64 -6.27
N VAL A 422 -3.96 28.77 -6.68
CA VAL A 422 -3.18 29.99 -6.48
C VAL A 422 -3.14 30.75 -7.82
N PRO A 423 -3.96 31.79 -7.99
CA PRO A 423 -4.09 32.49 -9.27
C PRO A 423 -2.80 33.19 -9.70
N GLY A 424 -2.67 33.50 -10.99
CA GLY A 424 -1.67 34.40 -11.53
C GLY A 424 -0.43 33.77 -12.18
N VAL A 425 -0.43 32.45 -12.41
CA VAL A 425 0.64 31.76 -13.16
C VAL A 425 0.24 31.43 -14.61
N GLU A 426 -1.05 31.14 -14.84
CA GLU A 426 -1.58 30.75 -16.16
C GLU A 426 -1.49 31.85 -17.22
N ASP A 427 -1.85 33.07 -16.85
CA ASP A 427 -2.00 34.19 -17.79
C ASP A 427 -0.68 34.92 -18.13
N ARG A 428 0.46 34.44 -17.66
CA ARG A 428 1.74 35.08 -17.95
C ARG A 428 2.18 34.79 -19.39
N PRO A 429 2.56 35.82 -20.17
CA PRO A 429 3.07 35.63 -21.51
C PRO A 429 4.32 34.76 -21.50
N ARG A 430 4.38 33.79 -22.39
CA ARG A 430 5.44 32.78 -22.48
C ARG A 430 6.01 32.72 -23.90
N PRO A 431 7.30 32.43 -24.05
CA PRO A 431 7.86 32.06 -25.35
C PRO A 431 7.26 30.73 -25.85
N ASP A 432 7.14 30.60 -27.16
CA ASP A 432 6.68 29.34 -27.78
C ASP A 432 7.59 28.18 -27.39
N GLY A 433 6.97 27.04 -27.00
CA GLY A 433 7.69 25.84 -26.57
C GLY A 433 8.20 25.86 -25.12
N ALA A 434 7.87 26.88 -24.33
CA ALA A 434 8.30 27.00 -22.92
C ALA A 434 7.65 25.98 -21.95
N ASP A 435 6.60 25.30 -22.38
CA ASP A 435 5.84 24.39 -21.51
C ASP A 435 6.67 23.24 -20.90
N ASP A 436 7.65 22.74 -21.63
CA ASP A 436 8.54 21.67 -21.20
C ASP A 436 9.90 22.18 -20.66
N ALA A 437 10.12 23.52 -20.66
CA ALA A 437 11.35 24.10 -20.14
C ALA A 437 11.39 24.07 -18.61
N PRO A 438 12.55 23.71 -18.00
CA PRO A 438 12.75 23.84 -16.56
C PRO A 438 12.58 25.28 -16.09
N VAL A 439 11.96 25.45 -14.92
CA VAL A 439 11.67 26.76 -14.33
C VAL A 439 12.46 26.93 -13.04
N LEU A 440 13.10 28.07 -12.88
CA LEU A 440 13.62 28.54 -11.59
C LEU A 440 12.71 29.67 -11.11
N VAL A 441 12.11 29.46 -9.93
CA VAL A 441 11.28 30.46 -9.25
C VAL A 441 12.11 31.10 -8.16
N VAL A 442 12.17 32.43 -8.17
CA VAL A 442 12.89 33.25 -7.19
C VAL A 442 11.88 34.14 -6.49
N ILE A 443 11.83 34.08 -5.17
CA ILE A 443 10.91 34.87 -4.34
C ILE A 443 11.75 35.66 -3.35
N ARG A 444 11.60 36.98 -3.34
CA ARG A 444 12.29 37.86 -2.44
C ARG A 444 11.40 38.30 -1.28
N TYR A 445 11.86 38.09 -0.05
CA TYR A 445 11.24 38.50 1.20
C TYR A 445 12.02 39.68 1.77
N ARG A 446 11.34 40.73 2.17
CA ARG A 446 11.91 41.87 2.90
C ARG A 446 11.61 41.69 4.38
N ILE A 447 12.66 41.54 5.21
CA ILE A 447 12.48 41.24 6.62
C ILE A 447 13.55 41.95 7.47
N PRO A 448 13.18 42.49 8.65
CA PRO A 448 14.16 43.00 9.59
C PRO A 448 15.17 41.91 9.97
N VAL A 449 16.46 42.30 10.09
CA VAL A 449 17.55 41.34 10.34
C VAL A 449 17.33 40.58 11.65
N GLU A 450 16.70 41.19 12.65
CA GLU A 450 16.39 40.61 13.96
C GLU A 450 15.37 39.47 13.86
N ARG A 451 14.48 39.50 12.86
CA ARG A 451 13.46 38.47 12.65
C ARG A 451 13.87 37.40 11.62
N ARG A 452 15.11 37.44 11.12
CA ARG A 452 15.60 36.49 10.11
C ARG A 452 15.51 35.05 10.60
N GLN A 453 15.87 34.77 11.86
CA GLN A 453 15.83 33.41 12.39
C GLN A 453 14.39 32.86 12.45
N GLU A 454 13.42 33.69 12.82
CA GLU A 454 12.00 33.34 12.82
C GLU A 454 11.50 32.96 11.40
N LEU A 455 11.94 33.72 10.39
CA LEU A 455 11.65 33.36 8.99
C LEU A 455 12.30 32.04 8.62
N LEU A 456 13.57 31.79 8.94
CA LEU A 456 14.28 30.56 8.60
C LEU A 456 13.62 29.33 9.23
N ASP A 457 13.13 29.44 10.46
CA ASP A 457 12.38 28.39 11.13
C ASP A 457 11.07 28.07 10.39
N THR A 458 10.37 29.10 9.94
CA THR A 458 9.15 28.99 9.13
C THR A 458 9.44 28.41 7.74
N MET A 459 10.58 28.76 7.14
CA MET A 459 11.01 28.27 5.81
C MET A 459 11.19 26.76 5.76
N THR A 460 11.41 26.08 6.87
CA THR A 460 11.44 24.62 6.91
C THR A 460 10.11 24.01 6.46
N GLY A 461 8.98 24.63 6.81
CA GLY A 461 7.65 24.22 6.34
C GLY A 461 7.44 24.50 4.86
N VAL A 462 7.90 25.66 4.39
CA VAL A 462 7.85 26.06 2.97
C VAL A 462 8.69 25.13 2.11
N GLN A 463 9.93 24.83 2.52
CA GLN A 463 10.79 23.84 1.83
C GLN A 463 10.08 22.50 1.60
N GLN A 464 9.49 21.95 2.66
CA GLN A 464 8.78 20.67 2.55
C GLN A 464 7.59 20.78 1.61
N THR A 465 6.86 21.89 1.65
CA THR A 465 5.73 22.16 0.75
C THR A 465 6.20 22.22 -0.71
N ARG A 466 7.23 23.01 -1.02
CA ARG A 466 7.75 23.14 -2.39
C ARG A 466 8.26 21.81 -2.94
N LEU A 467 9.09 21.12 -2.15
CA LEU A 467 9.65 19.81 -2.55
C LEU A 467 8.58 18.74 -2.71
N ARG A 468 7.54 18.74 -1.86
CA ARG A 468 6.43 17.80 -1.91
C ARG A 468 5.54 18.01 -3.14
N THR A 469 5.28 19.25 -3.53
CA THR A 469 4.36 19.60 -4.63
C THR A 469 5.03 19.58 -6.01
N GLY A 470 6.38 19.57 -6.11
CA GLY A 470 7.03 19.42 -7.43
C GLY A 470 8.42 20.02 -7.57
N ALA A 471 8.90 20.82 -6.61
CA ALA A 471 10.26 21.37 -6.70
C ALA A 471 11.32 20.26 -6.68
N ARG A 472 12.36 20.40 -7.54
CA ARG A 472 13.49 19.48 -7.65
C ARG A 472 14.65 19.89 -6.74
N ALA A 473 14.87 21.20 -6.62
CA ALA A 473 15.82 21.81 -5.71
C ALA A 473 15.17 23.01 -5.03
N TRP A 474 15.61 23.31 -3.82
CA TRP A 474 15.15 24.44 -3.04
C TRP A 474 16.27 24.93 -2.14
N GLN A 475 16.47 26.23 -2.12
CA GLN A 475 17.52 26.93 -1.36
C GLN A 475 16.98 28.25 -0.84
N VAL A 476 17.54 28.71 0.28
CA VAL A 476 17.34 30.08 0.80
C VAL A 476 18.70 30.78 0.82
N TYR A 477 18.71 32.02 0.36
CA TYR A 477 19.88 32.87 0.32
C TYR A 477 19.59 34.17 1.08
N VAL A 478 20.63 34.80 1.58
CA VAL A 478 20.60 36.18 2.04
C VAL A 478 21.33 37.01 1.01
N ASP A 479 20.77 38.13 0.63
CA ASP A 479 21.42 39.06 -0.30
C ASP A 479 22.64 39.68 0.40
N ALA A 480 23.82 39.56 -0.21
CA ALA A 480 25.06 40.06 0.40
C ALA A 480 25.12 41.58 0.50
N ASP A 481 24.46 42.25 -0.47
CA ASP A 481 24.42 43.70 -0.55
C ASP A 481 23.28 44.31 0.27
N ASP A 482 22.25 43.49 0.58
CA ASP A 482 21.07 43.91 1.34
C ASP A 482 20.69 42.84 2.39
N PRO A 483 21.26 42.90 3.60
CA PRO A 483 21.02 41.92 4.65
C PRO A 483 19.55 41.78 5.09
N GLY A 484 18.69 42.73 4.80
CA GLY A 484 17.25 42.69 5.02
C GLY A 484 16.46 41.90 3.94
N SER A 485 17.17 41.44 2.91
CA SER A 485 16.59 40.69 1.78
C SER A 485 16.91 39.21 1.88
N VAL A 486 15.90 38.36 2.04
CA VAL A 486 16.00 36.90 2.03
C VAL A 486 15.35 36.38 0.75
N ILE A 487 16.05 35.49 0.04
CA ILE A 487 15.65 34.98 -1.28
C ILE A 487 15.37 33.49 -1.18
N GLU A 488 14.13 33.08 -1.44
CA GLU A 488 13.77 31.67 -1.71
C GLU A 488 13.98 31.38 -3.19
N ALA A 489 14.75 30.37 -3.53
CA ALA A 489 14.93 29.91 -4.91
C ALA A 489 14.60 28.41 -5.01
N TYR A 490 13.74 28.04 -5.95
CA TYR A 490 13.45 26.63 -6.20
C TYR A 490 13.25 26.35 -7.70
N SER A 491 13.70 25.16 -8.11
CA SER A 491 13.56 24.73 -9.51
C SER A 491 12.46 23.68 -9.66
N VAL A 492 11.72 23.79 -10.77
CA VAL A 492 10.68 22.83 -11.18
C VAL A 492 11.06 22.26 -12.54
N GLY A 493 10.66 21.04 -12.82
CA GLY A 493 11.09 20.30 -14.01
C GLY A 493 10.58 20.85 -15.33
N SER A 494 9.41 21.49 -15.33
CA SER A 494 8.82 22.13 -16.49
C SER A 494 7.83 23.21 -16.05
N TRP A 495 7.50 24.12 -16.97
CA TRP A 495 6.44 25.10 -16.71
C TRP A 495 5.10 24.42 -16.43
N ARG A 496 4.76 23.37 -17.17
CA ARG A 496 3.54 22.58 -16.95
C ARG A 496 3.49 21.98 -15.54
N GLU A 497 4.61 21.48 -15.03
CA GLU A 497 4.70 20.99 -13.65
C GLU A 497 4.53 22.13 -12.63
N HIS A 498 5.03 23.34 -12.96
CA HIS A 498 4.85 24.53 -12.12
C HIS A 498 3.40 25.00 -12.07
N VAL A 499 2.70 25.05 -13.20
CA VAL A 499 1.26 25.32 -13.26
C VAL A 499 0.49 24.30 -12.43
N SER A 500 0.80 23.01 -12.59
CA SER A 500 0.17 21.95 -11.77
C SER A 500 0.40 22.11 -10.26
N GLN A 501 1.51 22.74 -9.81
CA GLN A 501 1.70 23.08 -8.39
C GLN A 501 0.64 24.08 -7.92
N HIS A 502 0.28 25.06 -8.76
CA HIS A 502 -0.65 26.12 -8.41
C HIS A 502 -2.11 25.70 -8.50
N GLU A 503 -2.47 24.87 -9.49
CA GLU A 503 -3.86 24.51 -9.78
C GLU A 503 -4.33 23.21 -9.09
N GLY A 504 -3.45 22.24 -8.91
CA GLY A 504 -3.90 20.90 -8.54
C GLY A 504 -3.11 20.22 -7.43
N ARG A 505 -1.97 20.79 -6.97
CA ARG A 505 -1.10 20.09 -6.01
C ARG A 505 -0.96 20.80 -4.66
N THR A 506 -1.27 22.10 -4.59
CA THR A 506 -1.21 22.88 -3.36
C THR A 506 -2.48 22.65 -2.55
N THR A 507 -2.34 22.15 -1.32
CA THR A 507 -3.46 21.98 -0.39
C THR A 507 -3.61 23.21 0.50
N GLU A 508 -4.75 23.35 1.20
CA GLU A 508 -4.94 24.38 2.23
C GLU A 508 -3.82 24.39 3.26
N PHE A 509 -3.36 23.20 3.67
CA PHE A 509 -2.22 23.06 4.58
C PHE A 509 -0.93 23.63 3.98
N ASP A 510 -0.67 23.37 2.69
CA ASP A 510 0.48 23.89 1.96
C ASP A 510 0.40 25.42 1.83
N ALA A 511 -0.77 25.91 1.48
CA ALA A 511 -1.04 27.34 1.36
C ALA A 511 -0.84 28.07 2.68
N GLN A 512 -1.28 27.48 3.82
CA GLN A 512 -1.06 28.05 5.14
C GLN A 512 0.42 28.15 5.52
N GLN A 513 1.27 27.15 5.16
CA GLN A 513 2.71 27.21 5.41
C GLN A 513 3.34 28.36 4.61
N ILE A 514 2.97 28.50 3.35
CA ILE A 514 3.45 29.58 2.48
C ILE A 514 2.95 30.94 2.97
N ALA A 515 1.67 31.05 3.37
CA ALA A 515 1.07 32.28 3.85
C ALA A 515 1.75 32.79 5.15
N ARG A 516 2.13 31.89 6.06
CA ARG A 516 2.88 32.25 7.29
C ARG A 516 4.21 32.92 6.94
N ALA A 517 4.98 32.37 6.00
CA ALA A 517 6.23 32.97 5.57
C ALA A 517 6.00 34.32 4.84
N ARG A 518 4.99 34.40 3.99
CA ARG A 518 4.60 35.65 3.31
C ARG A 518 4.23 36.77 4.27
N ALA A 519 3.48 36.45 5.32
CA ALA A 519 3.05 37.42 6.34
C ALA A 519 4.20 38.02 7.16
N MET A 520 5.40 37.42 7.10
CA MET A 520 6.59 37.95 7.78
C MET A 520 7.31 39.01 6.95
N SER A 521 7.06 39.09 5.66
CA SER A 521 7.66 40.13 4.80
C SER A 521 7.01 41.48 5.07
N THR A 522 7.82 42.52 5.19
CA THR A 522 7.39 43.91 5.38
C THR A 522 6.93 44.59 4.12
N GLN A 523 7.22 43.99 2.97
CA GLN A 523 6.84 44.48 1.66
C GLN A 523 6.18 43.37 0.85
N GLU A 524 5.51 43.72 -0.24
CA GLU A 524 4.97 42.77 -1.19
C GLU A 524 6.09 41.91 -1.78
N LEU A 525 5.80 40.61 -1.98
CA LEU A 525 6.80 39.69 -2.47
C LEU A 525 7.08 39.90 -3.97
N GLU A 526 8.35 40.02 -4.28
CA GLU A 526 8.81 40.00 -5.67
C GLU A 526 8.98 38.56 -6.11
N VAL A 527 8.18 38.10 -7.08
CA VAL A 527 8.24 36.74 -7.63
C VAL A 527 8.70 36.78 -9.09
N THR A 528 9.86 36.17 -9.35
CA THR A 528 10.46 36.07 -10.68
C THR A 528 10.48 34.62 -11.15
N HIS A 529 10.05 34.38 -12.39
CA HIS A 529 10.10 33.07 -13.02
C HIS A 529 11.15 33.13 -14.15
N LEU A 530 12.17 32.28 -14.05
CA LEU A 530 13.25 32.16 -15.02
C LEU A 530 13.14 30.83 -15.76
N LEU A 531 13.01 30.85 -17.06
CA LEU A 531 12.98 29.67 -17.92
C LEU A 531 14.39 29.27 -18.32
N ALA A 532 14.73 28.01 -18.19
CA ALA A 532 16.02 27.49 -18.62
C ALA A 532 16.10 27.50 -20.16
N ILE A 533 17.12 28.15 -20.70
CA ILE A 533 17.42 28.12 -22.14
C ILE A 533 18.44 27.00 -22.36
N PRO A 534 18.11 25.95 -23.14
CA PRO A 534 19.09 24.92 -23.47
C PRO A 534 20.20 25.51 -24.33
N LEU A 535 21.43 25.51 -23.82
CA LEU A 535 22.58 25.84 -24.64
C LEU A 535 22.70 24.79 -25.75
N PRO A 536 23.02 25.20 -26.99
CA PRO A 536 23.28 24.25 -28.07
C PRO A 536 24.47 23.39 -27.68
N HIS A 537 24.19 22.18 -27.20
CA HIS A 537 25.23 21.19 -27.02
C HIS A 537 25.88 20.94 -28.39
N HIS A 538 27.18 21.03 -28.45
CA HIS A 538 27.95 20.59 -29.61
C HIS A 538 27.64 19.10 -29.87
N ARG A 539 26.64 18.82 -30.68
CA ARG A 539 26.29 17.47 -31.20
C ARG A 539 27.41 16.85 -32.03
N GLY A 540 28.61 17.48 -32.06
CA GLY A 540 29.75 17.09 -32.91
C GLY A 540 30.68 16.01 -32.34
N VAL A 541 30.74 15.81 -31.02
CA VAL A 541 31.78 14.95 -30.45
C VAL A 541 31.31 13.50 -30.33
N GLU A 542 30.04 13.26 -30.12
CA GLU A 542 29.54 11.87 -29.90
C GLU A 542 29.28 11.11 -31.22
N LYS A 543 28.94 11.83 -32.32
CA LYS A 543 28.80 11.21 -33.64
C LYS A 543 30.14 10.87 -34.31
N ARG A 544 31.26 11.48 -33.92
CA ARG A 544 32.60 11.11 -34.40
C ARG A 544 33.11 9.80 -33.73
N ARG A 545 32.85 9.60 -32.44
CA ARG A 545 33.28 8.35 -31.75
C ARG A 545 32.58 7.08 -32.24
N THR A 546 31.32 7.18 -32.69
CA THR A 546 30.59 6.04 -33.24
C THR A 546 30.89 5.78 -34.73
N ARG A 547 31.36 6.80 -35.47
CA ARG A 547 31.71 6.66 -36.89
C ARG A 547 33.17 6.13 -37.06
N ASP A 548 34.07 6.44 -36.16
CA ASP A 548 35.43 5.92 -36.16
C ASP A 548 35.52 4.44 -35.71
N LYS A 549 34.61 4.00 -34.81
CA LYS A 549 34.53 2.57 -34.43
C LYS A 549 33.97 1.68 -35.53
N ARG A 550 33.28 2.23 -36.55
CA ARG A 550 32.79 1.44 -37.72
C ARG A 550 33.80 1.38 -38.88
N ARG A 551 34.86 2.16 -38.85
CA ARG A 551 35.91 2.14 -39.92
C ARG A 551 37.14 1.31 -39.62
N SER A 552 37.24 0.72 -38.43
CA SER A 552 38.40 -0.10 -38.01
C SER A 552 38.16 -1.61 -37.97
N ILE A 553 37.28 -2.14 -38.83
CA ILE A 553 37.22 -3.58 -39.08
C ILE A 553 37.90 -3.81 -40.42
N PRO A 554 39.15 -4.34 -40.46
CA PRO A 554 39.77 -4.77 -41.71
C PRO A 554 39.11 -6.07 -42.15
N HIS A 555 38.60 -6.09 -43.38
CA HIS A 555 38.32 -7.33 -44.08
C HIS A 555 39.67 -8.00 -44.38
N GLY A 556 39.99 -9.04 -43.64
CA GLY A 556 41.09 -9.94 -43.90
C GLY A 556 40.54 -11.23 -44.50
N THR A 557 41.05 -11.57 -45.63
CA THR A 557 40.92 -12.71 -46.53
C THR A 557 40.65 -14.07 -45.86
#